data_2c91603e7b5bd44a96331c938c53d87a
#
_entry.id   2c91603e7b5bd44a96331c938c53d87a
#
_cell.length_a   1.000
_cell.length_b   1.000
_cell.length_c   1.000
_cell.angle_alpha   90.00
_cell.angle_beta   90.00
_cell.angle_gamma   90.00
#
_symmetry.space_group_name_H-M   'P 1'
#
loop_
_entity.id
_entity.type
_entity.pdbx_description
1 polymer ?
#
loop_
_entity_poly.entity_id
_entity_poly.type
_entity_poly.pdbx_seq_one_letter_code
_entity_poly.pdbx_strand_id
1 'polypeptide(L)'
;MKFGHGIPIRSDRQAMAVDRGPGRKTGSSRSETRLRAPGNHRRDSLCQQDWLPVADAPRSLPTLAKRLQSLPTHEVAGCLAGNLLQAQRTFPPKKGRHKTPSYLLIDSQSVKTNYEGEERGFHGGKKIKGRSRQVATDTQGNVWAVYVHAANKSDTVEGCVLVDLIFGDLPSVTAVCADQGYRGTFVNFVTEEWGKEVHISGGRQGKGFEVEPMRWVAERTFAWFNGQRRLSKDFEKTTDSSESMIYIAAIARTLRSLDFN
;
A
#
# COMPACT_ATOMS: atom_id res chain seq x y z
N MET A 1 -0.33 27.40 9.10
CA MET A 1 0.36 26.09 9.08
C MET A 1 -0.35 25.21 8.11
N LYS A 2 0.28 24.81 6.99
CA LYS A 2 -0.34 23.97 5.96
C LYS A 2 -0.20 22.51 6.40
N PHE A 3 -1.32 21.84 6.69
CA PHE A 3 -1.37 20.43 7.04
C PHE A 3 -1.44 19.56 5.78
N GLY A 4 -0.77 18.46 5.87
CA GLY A 4 -0.36 17.49 4.91
C GLY A 4 -1.44 16.83 4.03
N HIS A 5 -0.97 16.24 2.96
CA HIS A 5 -1.72 15.65 1.85
C HIS A 5 -2.32 14.28 2.24
N GLY A 6 -3.61 14.05 1.95
CA GLY A 6 -4.31 12.79 2.18
C GLY A 6 -4.07 11.78 1.06
N ILE A 7 -4.44 10.55 1.31
CA ILE A 7 -4.34 9.44 0.37
C ILE A 7 -5.30 9.69 -0.81
N PRO A 8 -4.84 9.64 -2.09
CA PRO A 8 -5.71 9.84 -3.25
C PRO A 8 -6.78 8.74 -3.34
N ILE A 9 -7.99 9.14 -3.75
CA ILE A 9 -9.13 8.26 -3.94
C ILE A 9 -9.00 7.52 -5.28
N ARG A 10 -9.54 6.33 -5.35
CA ARG A 10 -9.42 5.35 -6.44
C ARG A 10 -9.84 5.81 -7.84
N SER A 11 -10.68 6.84 -7.97
CA SER A 11 -11.06 7.42 -9.27
C SER A 11 -9.86 7.85 -10.11
N ASP A 12 -8.76 8.22 -9.45
CA ASP A 12 -7.55 8.68 -10.12
C ASP A 12 -6.61 7.54 -10.56
N ARG A 13 -6.85 6.31 -10.07
CA ARG A 13 -6.05 5.12 -10.39
C ARG A 13 -6.25 4.62 -11.83
N GLN A 14 -7.38 4.95 -12.48
CA GLN A 14 -7.66 4.56 -13.86
C GLN A 14 -6.91 5.43 -14.89
N ALA A 15 -6.48 6.63 -14.52
CA ALA A 15 -5.81 7.56 -15.42
C ALA A 15 -4.34 7.19 -15.76
N MET A 16 -3.76 6.21 -15.04
CA MET A 16 -2.39 5.72 -15.31
C MET A 16 -2.31 4.57 -16.31
N ALA A 17 -3.39 4.25 -17.05
CA ALA A 17 -3.33 3.30 -18.15
C ALA A 17 -2.47 3.88 -19.29
N VAL A 18 -1.30 3.29 -19.49
CA VAL A 18 -0.41 3.61 -20.61
C VAL A 18 -1.13 3.28 -21.90
N ASP A 19 -1.46 4.30 -22.68
CA ASP A 19 -1.97 4.16 -24.03
C ASP A 19 -0.88 3.49 -24.91
N ARG A 20 -1.09 2.24 -25.26
CA ARG A 20 -0.27 1.50 -26.24
C ARG A 20 -0.88 1.69 -27.63
N GLY A 21 -0.61 2.82 -28.25
CA GLY A 21 -0.85 3.01 -29.67
C GLY A 21 -0.03 2.04 -30.53
N PRO A 22 -0.53 1.63 -31.72
CA PRO A 22 0.12 0.64 -32.57
C PRO A 22 1.42 1.17 -33.17
N GLY A 23 2.43 0.30 -33.19
CA GLY A 23 3.80 0.61 -33.59
C GLY A 23 3.94 1.23 -34.99
N ARG A 24 4.76 2.27 -35.06
CA ARG A 24 5.43 2.71 -36.29
C ARG A 24 6.92 2.85 -36.01
N LYS A 25 7.70 2.14 -36.81
CA LYS A 25 9.16 2.29 -36.91
C LYS A 25 9.48 3.64 -37.57
N THR A 26 10.48 4.29 -37.07
CA THR A 26 11.59 5.07 -37.62
C THR A 26 11.78 6.42 -36.94
N GLY A 27 13.04 6.77 -36.65
CA GLY A 27 13.54 8.14 -36.57
C GLY A 27 13.68 8.70 -35.15
N SER A 28 14.93 8.81 -34.74
CA SER A 28 15.45 9.53 -33.59
C SER A 28 14.76 10.84 -33.28
N SER A 29 14.11 10.94 -32.15
CA SER A 29 14.11 12.15 -31.30
C SER A 29 13.54 11.70 -29.93
N ARG A 30 14.33 11.91 -28.90
CA ARG A 30 13.90 11.72 -27.49
C ARG A 30 12.76 12.70 -27.22
N SER A 31 11.53 12.26 -27.28
CA SER A 31 10.42 12.96 -26.64
C SER A 31 10.30 12.41 -25.22
N GLU A 32 10.69 13.20 -24.24
CA GLU A 32 10.43 13.01 -22.83
C GLU A 32 8.92 12.92 -22.61
N THR A 33 8.39 11.71 -22.51
CA THR A 33 7.05 11.50 -21.99
C THR A 33 7.15 11.60 -20.47
N ARG A 34 7.14 12.83 -19.95
CA ARG A 34 6.93 13.08 -18.51
C ARG A 34 5.61 12.42 -18.12
N LEU A 35 5.69 11.40 -17.31
CA LEU A 35 4.55 10.92 -16.52
C LEU A 35 4.17 12.07 -15.59
N ARG A 36 3.19 12.86 -16.00
CA ARG A 36 2.66 13.95 -15.18
C ARG A 36 1.95 13.33 -13.98
N ALA A 37 2.45 13.61 -12.79
CA ALA A 37 1.73 13.29 -11.56
C ALA A 37 0.31 13.88 -11.65
N PRO A 38 -0.74 13.14 -11.30
CA PRO A 38 -2.11 13.64 -11.33
C PRO A 38 -2.21 14.85 -10.41
N GLY A 39 -2.66 15.98 -10.97
CA GLY A 39 -2.82 17.22 -10.25
C GLY A 39 -3.75 17.05 -9.06
N ASN A 40 -3.39 17.72 -7.96
CA ASN A 40 -4.15 17.85 -6.73
C ASN A 40 -5.64 18.13 -6.98
N HIS A 41 -6.49 17.10 -7.02
CA HIS A 41 -7.92 17.28 -6.97
C HIS A 41 -8.41 17.12 -5.52
N ARG A 42 -9.27 18.07 -5.17
CA ARG A 42 -9.90 18.32 -3.89
C ARG A 42 -10.16 17.04 -3.10
N ARG A 43 -9.59 17.02 -1.89
CA ARG A 43 -9.96 16.11 -0.84
C ARG A 43 -11.41 16.33 -0.49
N ASP A 44 -12.20 15.30 -0.59
CA ASP A 44 -13.52 15.33 0.03
C ASP A 44 -13.32 15.39 1.54
N SER A 45 -13.77 16.50 2.10
CA SER A 45 -13.57 16.95 3.48
C SER A 45 -14.30 16.08 4.52
N LEU A 46 -15.04 15.07 4.10
CA LEU A 46 -15.88 14.25 4.98
C LEU A 46 -15.11 13.38 5.98
N CYS A 47 -13.93 12.89 5.60
CA CYS A 47 -13.10 12.11 6.54
C CYS A 47 -12.33 12.97 7.55
N GLN A 48 -12.13 14.26 7.28
CA GLN A 48 -11.36 15.15 8.16
C GLN A 48 -12.22 15.93 9.16
N GLN A 49 -13.50 16.18 8.87
CA GLN A 49 -14.34 17.04 9.69
C GLN A 49 -15.13 16.32 10.80
N ASP A 50 -15.29 15.02 10.72
CA ASP A 50 -16.14 14.26 11.64
C ASP A 50 -15.39 13.29 12.58
N TRP A 51 -14.07 13.41 12.68
CA TRP A 51 -13.33 12.65 13.67
C TRP A 51 -13.42 13.36 15.02
N LEU A 52 -14.41 12.94 15.78
CA LEU A 52 -14.48 13.26 17.20
C LEU A 52 -13.25 12.65 17.90
N PRO A 53 -12.60 13.38 18.83
CA PRO A 53 -11.65 12.80 19.75
C PRO A 53 -12.22 11.52 20.36
N VAL A 54 -11.38 10.55 20.69
CA VAL A 54 -11.81 9.25 21.28
C VAL A 54 -12.74 9.45 22.49
N ALA A 55 -12.63 10.58 23.18
CA ALA A 55 -13.50 10.99 24.28
C ALA A 55 -14.97 11.28 23.87
N ASP A 56 -15.18 11.70 22.60
CA ASP A 56 -16.49 12.09 22.07
C ASP A 56 -17.08 11.07 21.08
N ALA A 57 -16.46 9.90 20.96
CA ALA A 57 -16.99 8.84 20.10
C ALA A 57 -18.40 8.42 20.56
N PRO A 58 -19.38 8.34 19.64
CA PRO A 58 -20.75 7.97 20.01
C PRO A 58 -20.72 6.60 20.70
N ARG A 59 -21.26 6.55 21.93
CA ARG A 59 -21.25 5.39 22.82
C ARG A 59 -22.07 4.21 22.29
N SER A 60 -22.64 4.29 21.08
CA SER A 60 -23.44 3.23 20.47
C SER A 60 -22.75 2.68 19.20
N LEU A 61 -22.21 1.47 19.32
CA LEU A 61 -21.71 0.67 18.20
C LEU A 61 -22.65 0.59 16.97
N PRO A 62 -24.02 0.56 17.14
CA PRO A 62 -24.94 0.53 16.00
C PRO A 62 -24.84 1.74 15.08
N THR A 63 -24.52 2.92 15.59
CA THR A 63 -24.47 4.15 14.80
C THR A 63 -23.23 4.19 13.89
N LEU A 64 -22.08 3.76 14.40
CA LEU A 64 -20.86 3.64 13.61
C LEU A 64 -21.01 2.58 12.52
N ALA A 65 -21.58 1.41 12.86
CA ALA A 65 -21.81 0.34 11.90
C ALA A 65 -22.75 0.77 10.75
N LYS A 66 -23.84 1.47 11.06
CA LYS A 66 -24.77 2.03 10.06
C LYS A 66 -24.08 3.07 9.16
N ARG A 67 -23.25 3.94 9.74
CA ARG A 67 -22.51 4.96 8.99
C ARG A 67 -21.48 4.33 8.04
N LEU A 68 -20.74 3.32 8.49
CA LEU A 68 -19.80 2.59 7.63
C LEU A 68 -20.51 1.81 6.51
N GLN A 69 -21.73 1.30 6.75
CA GLN A 69 -22.53 0.61 5.72
C GLN A 69 -23.04 1.53 4.62
N SER A 70 -23.20 2.83 4.89
CA SER A 70 -23.68 3.82 3.93
C SER A 70 -22.58 4.45 3.09
N LEU A 71 -21.30 4.26 3.45
CA LEU A 71 -20.16 4.81 2.71
C LEU A 71 -19.80 3.93 1.51
N PRO A 72 -19.41 4.53 0.38
CA PRO A 72 -18.77 3.79 -0.71
C PRO A 72 -17.52 3.04 -0.22
N THR A 73 -17.24 1.88 -0.78
CA THR A 73 -16.15 1.00 -0.31
C THR A 73 -14.78 1.67 -0.34
N HIS A 74 -14.52 2.55 -1.33
CA HIS A 74 -13.27 3.30 -1.45
C HIS A 74 -13.10 4.34 -0.32
N GLU A 75 -14.18 4.97 0.14
CA GLU A 75 -14.13 5.89 1.27
C GLU A 75 -13.83 5.14 2.57
N VAL A 76 -14.39 3.95 2.76
CA VAL A 76 -14.08 3.09 3.91
C VAL A 76 -12.60 2.71 3.94
N ALA A 77 -12.05 2.28 2.81
CA ALA A 77 -10.63 1.95 2.71
C ALA A 77 -9.74 3.16 3.03
N GLY A 78 -10.05 4.34 2.48
CA GLY A 78 -9.34 5.58 2.75
C GLY A 78 -9.41 6.00 4.23
N CYS A 79 -10.59 5.90 4.85
CA CYS A 79 -10.75 6.18 6.28
C CYS A 79 -9.93 5.22 7.16
N LEU A 80 -9.93 3.93 6.85
CA LEU A 80 -9.16 2.93 7.60
C LEU A 80 -7.64 3.15 7.45
N ALA A 81 -7.18 3.49 6.25
CA ALA A 81 -5.78 3.85 6.02
C ALA A 81 -5.38 5.08 6.83
N GLY A 82 -6.18 6.16 6.79
CA GLY A 82 -5.95 7.38 7.57
C GLY A 82 -5.89 7.10 9.07
N ASN A 83 -6.79 6.25 9.59
CA ASN A 83 -6.82 5.86 10.98
C ASN A 83 -5.60 5.05 11.39
N LEU A 84 -5.14 4.14 10.55
CA LEU A 84 -3.93 3.37 10.82
C LEU A 84 -2.71 4.30 10.90
N LEU A 85 -2.58 5.23 9.95
CA LEU A 85 -1.50 6.22 9.94
C LEU A 85 -1.53 7.10 11.19
N GLN A 86 -2.71 7.59 11.57
CA GLN A 86 -2.87 8.40 12.78
C GLN A 86 -2.54 7.61 14.05
N ALA A 87 -3.02 6.38 14.16
CA ALA A 87 -2.70 5.50 15.28
C ALA A 87 -1.19 5.30 15.41
N GLN A 88 -0.52 4.94 14.32
CA GLN A 88 0.93 4.73 14.32
C GLN A 88 1.72 5.99 14.70
N ARG A 89 1.25 7.19 14.31
CA ARG A 89 1.86 8.46 14.69
C ARG A 89 1.59 8.85 16.14
N THR A 90 0.46 8.45 16.69
CA THR A 90 0.02 8.81 18.04
C THR A 90 0.68 7.94 19.11
N PHE A 91 0.81 6.65 18.84
CA PHE A 91 1.39 5.72 19.79
C PHE A 91 2.90 5.94 19.95
N PRO A 92 3.40 5.83 21.21
CA PRO A 92 4.81 6.01 21.46
C PRO A 92 5.62 4.96 20.69
N PRO A 93 6.68 5.37 19.97
CA PRO A 93 7.55 4.43 19.31
C PRO A 93 8.29 3.58 20.35
N LYS A 94 8.69 2.36 19.97
CA LYS A 94 9.63 1.60 20.80
C LYS A 94 10.88 2.44 21.09
N LYS A 95 11.44 2.28 22.31
CA LYS A 95 12.59 3.06 22.79
C LYS A 95 13.68 3.20 21.70
N GLY A 96 14.07 4.44 21.42
CA GLY A 96 15.11 4.76 20.42
C GLY A 96 14.63 4.84 18.96
N ARG A 97 13.33 4.84 18.69
CA ARG A 97 12.79 4.95 17.32
C ARG A 97 11.94 6.21 17.12
N HIS A 98 11.89 6.67 15.88
CA HIS A 98 11.02 7.77 15.48
C HIS A 98 9.57 7.28 15.27
N LYS A 99 8.61 8.21 15.40
CA LYS A 99 7.17 7.92 15.18
C LYS A 99 6.83 7.60 13.72
N THR A 100 7.60 8.15 12.78
CA THR A 100 7.45 7.92 11.35
C THR A 100 8.66 7.18 10.82
N PRO A 101 8.49 6.27 9.84
CA PRO A 101 9.59 5.50 9.29
C PRO A 101 10.48 6.37 8.42
N SER A 102 11.78 6.10 8.43
CA SER A 102 12.74 6.61 7.45
C SER A 102 13.00 5.62 6.32
N TYR A 103 12.58 4.37 6.51
CA TYR A 103 12.84 3.25 5.58
C TYR A 103 11.59 2.38 5.44
N LEU A 104 11.18 2.10 4.21
CA LEU A 104 10.06 1.22 3.91
C LEU A 104 10.51 -0.02 3.14
N LEU A 105 9.81 -1.11 3.37
CA LEU A 105 9.94 -2.37 2.66
C LEU A 105 8.71 -2.53 1.78
N ILE A 106 8.92 -2.69 0.48
CA ILE A 106 7.87 -2.86 -0.52
C ILE A 106 7.90 -4.31 -0.99
N ASP A 107 6.76 -4.98 -0.89
CA ASP A 107 6.64 -6.37 -1.35
C ASP A 107 5.20 -6.68 -1.74
N SER A 108 5.00 -7.78 -2.49
CA SER A 108 3.70 -8.22 -2.99
C SER A 108 3.39 -9.67 -2.68
N GLN A 109 2.13 -9.93 -2.33
CA GLN A 109 1.60 -11.28 -2.16
C GLN A 109 0.44 -11.52 -3.11
N SER A 110 0.57 -12.53 -4.00
CA SER A 110 -0.55 -12.99 -4.81
C SER A 110 -1.42 -13.97 -4.01
N VAL A 111 -2.74 -13.75 -4.03
CA VAL A 111 -3.72 -14.55 -3.32
C VAL A 111 -4.85 -15.00 -4.24
N LYS A 112 -5.39 -16.20 -3.98
CA LYS A 112 -6.55 -16.71 -4.71
C LYS A 112 -7.80 -15.95 -4.30
N THR A 113 -8.67 -15.64 -5.26
CA THR A 113 -10.03 -15.13 -5.00
C THR A 113 -11.05 -16.27 -5.13
N ASN A 114 -12.05 -16.29 -4.25
CA ASN A 114 -13.13 -17.29 -4.28
C ASN A 114 -14.31 -16.85 -5.18
N TYR A 115 -14.47 -15.52 -5.39
CA TYR A 115 -15.59 -14.96 -6.11
C TYR A 115 -15.13 -14.34 -7.44
N GLU A 116 -16.03 -14.21 -8.38
CA GLU A 116 -15.85 -13.38 -9.56
C GLU A 116 -16.00 -11.92 -9.13
N GLY A 117 -14.91 -11.37 -8.61
CA GLY A 117 -14.80 -9.97 -8.23
C GLY A 117 -14.08 -9.16 -9.30
N GLU A 118 -14.11 -7.86 -9.15
CA GLU A 118 -13.31 -6.97 -9.98
C GLU A 118 -11.80 -7.21 -9.78
N GLU A 119 -10.99 -6.77 -10.72
CA GLU A 119 -9.53 -6.83 -10.62
C GLU A 119 -9.00 -8.25 -10.32
N ARG A 120 -9.47 -9.25 -11.07
CA ARG A 120 -9.01 -10.63 -10.97
C ARG A 120 -8.17 -11.01 -12.18
N GLY A 121 -6.94 -11.47 -11.96
CA GLY A 121 -6.02 -11.88 -13.02
C GLY A 121 -5.30 -13.19 -12.74
N PHE A 122 -4.60 -13.73 -13.74
CA PHE A 122 -3.79 -14.95 -13.60
C PHE A 122 -2.30 -14.60 -13.56
N HIS A 123 -1.64 -14.89 -12.44
CA HIS A 123 -0.20 -14.76 -12.29
C HIS A 123 0.50 -15.99 -12.84
N GLY A 124 1.09 -15.88 -14.03
CA GLY A 124 1.70 -17.01 -14.74
C GLY A 124 2.83 -17.70 -13.96
N GLY A 125 3.71 -16.93 -13.33
CA GLY A 125 4.85 -17.46 -12.57
C GLY A 125 4.44 -18.18 -11.28
N LYS A 126 3.49 -17.62 -10.52
CA LYS A 126 3.00 -18.21 -9.25
C LYS A 126 1.83 -19.17 -9.46
N LYS A 127 1.29 -19.29 -10.70
CA LYS A 127 0.10 -20.09 -11.08
C LYS A 127 -1.13 -19.80 -10.18
N ILE A 128 -1.32 -18.53 -9.83
CA ILE A 128 -2.42 -18.07 -8.98
C ILE A 128 -3.38 -17.24 -9.83
N LYS A 129 -4.69 -17.60 -9.78
CA LYS A 129 -5.77 -16.80 -10.32
C LYS A 129 -6.41 -16.01 -9.17
N GLY A 130 -6.25 -14.68 -9.19
CA GLY A 130 -6.74 -13.85 -8.09
C GLY A 130 -6.21 -12.42 -8.15
N ARG A 131 -5.82 -11.90 -7.00
CA ARG A 131 -5.29 -10.55 -6.80
C ARG A 131 -3.89 -10.58 -6.22
N SER A 132 -3.13 -9.51 -6.45
CA SER A 132 -1.89 -9.20 -5.73
C SER A 132 -2.16 -8.09 -4.72
N ARG A 133 -1.60 -8.27 -3.53
CA ARG A 133 -1.62 -7.32 -2.40
C ARG A 133 -0.23 -6.73 -2.29
N GLN A 134 -0.08 -5.48 -2.68
CA GLN A 134 1.15 -4.73 -2.47
C GLN A 134 1.10 -4.08 -1.09
N VAL A 135 2.16 -4.14 -0.33
CA VAL A 135 2.26 -3.52 0.99
C VAL A 135 3.55 -2.71 1.14
N ALA A 136 3.44 -1.57 1.81
CA ALA A 136 4.56 -0.84 2.33
C ALA A 136 4.63 -1.05 3.85
N THR A 137 5.72 -1.61 4.35
CA THR A 137 5.93 -1.85 5.77
C THR A 137 7.20 -1.16 6.25
N ASP A 138 7.26 -0.81 7.53
CA ASP A 138 8.51 -0.39 8.15
C ASP A 138 9.37 -1.59 8.56
N THR A 139 10.53 -1.34 9.13
CA THR A 139 11.47 -2.38 9.60
C THR A 139 10.96 -3.20 10.79
N GLN A 140 9.82 -2.85 11.38
CA GLN A 140 9.13 -3.64 12.40
C GLN A 140 7.99 -4.49 11.83
N GLY A 141 7.61 -4.25 10.57
CA GLY A 141 6.48 -4.89 9.89
C GLY A 141 5.15 -4.18 10.18
N ASN A 142 5.17 -2.93 10.64
CA ASN A 142 3.96 -2.13 10.68
C ASN A 142 3.59 -1.73 9.25
N VAL A 143 2.33 -1.86 8.90
CA VAL A 143 1.81 -1.58 7.57
C VAL A 143 1.52 -0.08 7.45
N TRP A 144 2.10 0.58 6.46
CA TRP A 144 1.92 2.00 6.19
C TRP A 144 1.03 2.28 4.99
N ALA A 145 1.07 1.41 3.98
CA ALA A 145 0.15 1.47 2.85
C ALA A 145 -0.15 0.07 2.31
N VAL A 146 -1.32 -0.05 1.69
CA VAL A 146 -1.78 -1.25 0.99
C VAL A 146 -2.37 -0.84 -0.33
N TYR A 147 -2.12 -1.64 -1.37
CA TYR A 147 -2.74 -1.51 -2.66
C TYR A 147 -3.06 -2.89 -3.23
N VAL A 148 -4.30 -3.11 -3.63
CA VAL A 148 -4.78 -4.39 -4.17
C VAL A 148 -5.14 -4.25 -5.65
N HIS A 149 -4.63 -5.15 -6.47
CA HIS A 149 -4.83 -5.16 -7.93
C HIS A 149 -4.93 -6.58 -8.48
N ALA A 150 -5.26 -6.72 -9.78
CA ALA A 150 -5.29 -8.01 -10.45
C ALA A 150 -3.90 -8.67 -10.45
N ALA A 151 -3.84 -9.99 -10.19
CA ALA A 151 -2.57 -10.71 -10.06
C ALA A 151 -1.74 -10.81 -11.36
N ASN A 152 -2.29 -10.46 -12.50
CA ASN A 152 -1.57 -10.43 -13.80
C ASN A 152 -0.89 -9.09 -14.09
N LYS A 153 -1.11 -8.07 -13.26
CA LYS A 153 -0.42 -6.78 -13.40
C LYS A 153 1.02 -6.87 -12.88
N SER A 154 1.90 -6.02 -13.41
CA SER A 154 3.32 -6.01 -13.05
C SER A 154 3.55 -5.40 -11.69
N ASP A 155 4.24 -6.11 -10.80
CA ASP A 155 4.62 -5.60 -9.47
C ASP A 155 5.41 -4.28 -9.56
N THR A 156 6.23 -4.10 -10.61
CA THR A 156 7.01 -2.88 -10.87
C THR A 156 6.12 -1.65 -11.09
N VAL A 157 5.06 -1.80 -11.90
CA VAL A 157 4.16 -0.68 -12.23
C VAL A 157 3.22 -0.39 -11.05
N GLU A 158 2.64 -1.44 -10.48
CA GLU A 158 1.70 -1.30 -9.36
C GLU A 158 2.41 -0.87 -8.07
N GLY A 159 3.71 -1.17 -7.93
CA GLY A 159 4.55 -0.64 -6.87
C GLY A 159 4.72 0.88 -6.93
N CYS A 160 4.77 1.47 -8.14
CA CYS A 160 4.77 2.93 -8.30
C CYS A 160 3.48 3.54 -7.73
N VAL A 161 2.33 2.90 -7.98
CA VAL A 161 1.04 3.36 -7.42
C VAL A 161 1.06 3.30 -5.88
N LEU A 162 1.58 2.20 -5.30
CA LEU A 162 1.67 2.05 -3.85
C LEU A 162 2.49 3.17 -3.19
N VAL A 163 3.68 3.48 -3.73
CA VAL A 163 4.55 4.50 -3.13
C VAL A 163 4.01 5.90 -3.35
N ASP A 164 3.35 6.17 -4.47
CA ASP A 164 2.67 7.44 -4.74
C ASP A 164 1.56 7.72 -3.72
N LEU A 165 0.84 6.69 -3.29
CA LEU A 165 -0.20 6.79 -2.26
C LEU A 165 0.33 7.25 -0.90
N ILE A 166 1.61 6.97 -0.56
CA ILE A 166 2.09 7.14 0.81
C ILE A 166 3.22 8.17 0.97
N PHE A 167 4.02 8.43 -0.06
CA PHE A 167 5.21 9.29 0.10
C PHE A 167 4.86 10.74 0.41
N GLY A 168 3.72 11.25 -0.08
CA GLY A 168 3.23 12.57 0.29
C GLY A 168 2.91 12.70 1.79
N ASP A 169 2.46 11.62 2.42
CA ASP A 169 2.13 11.56 3.85
C ASP A 169 3.35 11.23 4.74
N LEU A 170 4.41 10.65 4.16
CA LEU A 170 5.62 10.23 4.88
C LEU A 170 6.89 10.90 4.33
N PRO A 171 7.05 12.22 4.53
CA PRO A 171 8.26 12.93 4.09
C PRO A 171 9.52 12.45 4.80
N SER A 172 9.39 11.77 5.94
CA SER A 172 10.51 11.18 6.70
C SER A 172 11.16 9.99 6.01
N VAL A 173 10.48 9.35 5.03
CA VAL A 173 11.05 8.23 4.29
C VAL A 173 12.13 8.74 3.34
N THR A 174 13.34 8.22 3.50
CA THR A 174 14.50 8.55 2.66
C THR A 174 14.84 7.44 1.68
N ALA A 175 14.53 6.19 2.04
CA ALA A 175 14.84 5.05 1.20
C ALA A 175 13.78 3.95 1.29
N VAL A 176 13.72 3.12 0.25
CA VAL A 176 12.87 1.92 0.20
C VAL A 176 13.68 0.69 -0.19
N CYS A 177 13.26 -0.47 0.30
CA CYS A 177 13.76 -1.76 -0.12
C CYS A 177 12.66 -2.53 -0.85
N ALA A 178 13.00 -3.13 -1.98
CA ALA A 178 12.11 -4.00 -2.75
C ALA A 178 12.88 -5.19 -3.31
N ASP A 179 12.17 -6.23 -3.76
CA ASP A 179 12.81 -7.38 -4.39
C ASP A 179 13.21 -7.12 -5.85
N GLN A 180 13.84 -8.12 -6.50
CA GLN A 180 14.28 -8.02 -7.89
C GLN A 180 13.15 -7.76 -8.89
N GLY A 181 11.92 -8.11 -8.54
CA GLY A 181 10.74 -7.87 -9.36
C GLY A 181 10.41 -6.40 -9.54
N TYR A 182 10.98 -5.52 -8.72
CA TYR A 182 10.77 -4.06 -8.78
C TYR A 182 11.86 -3.29 -9.54
N ARG A 183 12.77 -3.97 -10.24
CA ARG A 183 13.81 -3.30 -11.03
C ARG A 183 13.23 -2.50 -12.20
N GLY A 184 13.99 -1.52 -12.66
CA GLY A 184 13.63 -0.69 -13.82
C GLY A 184 12.61 0.40 -13.46
N THR A 185 11.40 0.33 -13.98
CA THR A 185 10.39 1.39 -13.87
C THR A 185 10.14 1.87 -12.43
N PHE A 186 10.07 0.95 -11.46
CA PHE A 186 9.87 1.33 -10.05
C PHE A 186 11.07 2.11 -9.51
N VAL A 187 12.29 1.65 -9.77
CA VAL A 187 13.51 2.33 -9.32
C VAL A 187 13.56 3.73 -9.89
N ASN A 188 13.36 3.88 -11.22
CA ASN A 188 13.38 5.18 -11.88
C ASN A 188 12.29 6.11 -11.31
N PHE A 189 11.07 5.61 -11.14
CA PHE A 189 9.98 6.40 -10.58
C PHE A 189 10.29 6.93 -9.17
N VAL A 190 10.78 6.07 -8.28
CA VAL A 190 11.11 6.46 -6.90
C VAL A 190 12.27 7.46 -6.86
N THR A 191 13.29 7.27 -7.69
CA THR A 191 14.47 8.15 -7.69
C THR A 191 14.23 9.46 -8.40
N GLU A 192 13.54 9.45 -9.54
CA GLU A 192 13.36 10.65 -10.39
C GLU A 192 12.20 11.52 -9.90
N GLU A 193 11.06 10.92 -9.53
CA GLU A 193 9.87 11.68 -9.11
C GLU A 193 9.89 12.03 -7.61
N TRP A 194 10.45 11.17 -6.77
CA TRP A 194 10.41 11.34 -5.32
C TRP A 194 11.77 11.63 -4.67
N GLY A 195 12.87 11.54 -5.43
CA GLY A 195 14.22 11.80 -4.93
C GLY A 195 14.65 10.88 -3.78
N LYS A 196 14.14 9.65 -3.73
CA LYS A 196 14.40 8.70 -2.65
C LYS A 196 15.28 7.55 -3.13
N GLU A 197 16.06 6.97 -2.22
CA GLU A 197 16.92 5.83 -2.54
C GLU A 197 16.11 4.53 -2.67
N VAL A 198 16.54 3.64 -3.58
CA VAL A 198 15.94 2.32 -3.76
C VAL A 198 17.01 1.24 -3.60
N HIS A 199 16.82 0.37 -2.62
CA HIS A 199 17.65 -0.80 -2.40
C HIS A 199 16.93 -2.03 -2.96
N ILE A 200 17.48 -2.64 -4.01
CA ILE A 200 16.94 -3.90 -4.54
C ILE A 200 17.64 -5.07 -3.85
N SER A 201 16.86 -5.82 -3.08
CA SER A 201 17.30 -7.07 -2.43
C SER A 201 17.28 -8.24 -3.41
N GLY A 202 18.17 -9.24 -3.24
CA GLY A 202 18.12 -10.49 -3.99
C GLY A 202 19.06 -10.58 -5.18
N GLY A 203 20.31 -10.22 -5.01
CA GLY A 203 21.39 -10.64 -5.88
C GLY A 203 22.24 -11.67 -5.15
N ARG A 204 22.10 -12.99 -5.43
CA ARG A 204 23.04 -13.97 -4.91
C ARG A 204 24.47 -13.61 -5.37
N GLN A 205 25.22 -12.95 -4.52
CA GLN A 205 26.67 -12.81 -4.65
C GLN A 205 27.31 -13.86 -3.74
N GLY A 206 27.34 -15.12 -4.17
CA GLY A 206 28.05 -16.14 -3.42
C GLY A 206 27.38 -17.52 -3.43
N LYS A 207 28.18 -18.56 -3.16
CA LYS A 207 27.72 -19.93 -2.94
C LYS A 207 27.34 -20.08 -1.46
N GLY A 208 26.07 -19.91 -1.10
CA GLY A 208 25.59 -20.12 0.26
C GLY A 208 24.21 -19.48 0.51
N PHE A 209 23.57 -19.87 1.64
CA PHE A 209 22.36 -19.21 2.13
C PHE A 209 22.77 -17.95 2.89
N GLU A 210 22.46 -16.79 2.35
CA GLU A 210 22.64 -15.49 3.00
C GLU A 210 21.27 -14.92 3.33
N VAL A 211 21.05 -14.64 4.62
CA VAL A 211 19.80 -13.99 5.07
C VAL A 211 19.86 -12.54 4.64
N GLU A 212 19.06 -12.19 3.65
CA GLU A 212 18.96 -10.81 3.21
C GLU A 212 18.36 -9.95 4.34
N PRO A 213 19.08 -8.91 4.79
CA PRO A 213 18.58 -8.02 5.81
C PRO A 213 17.25 -7.42 5.37
N MET A 214 16.25 -7.43 6.27
CA MET A 214 14.94 -6.78 6.12
C MET A 214 13.88 -7.50 5.27
N ARG A 215 14.21 -8.31 4.25
CA ARG A 215 13.20 -8.98 3.41
C ARG A 215 12.25 -9.87 4.22
N TRP A 216 12.77 -10.62 5.18
CA TRP A 216 11.96 -11.47 6.06
C TRP A 216 10.87 -10.72 6.82
N VAL A 217 11.00 -9.39 6.99
CA VAL A 217 9.99 -8.56 7.69
C VAL A 217 8.71 -8.47 6.89
N ALA A 218 8.79 -8.23 5.58
CA ALA A 218 7.61 -8.23 4.70
C ALA A 218 6.99 -9.62 4.62
N GLU A 219 7.80 -10.67 4.45
CA GLU A 219 7.35 -12.07 4.44
C GLU A 219 6.63 -12.43 5.75
N ARG A 220 7.17 -12.02 6.90
CA ARG A 220 6.52 -12.17 8.21
C ARG A 220 5.18 -11.43 8.28
N THR A 221 5.09 -10.24 7.70
CA THR A 221 3.83 -9.47 7.68
C THR A 221 2.76 -10.21 6.87
N PHE A 222 3.12 -10.77 5.72
CA PHE A 222 2.22 -11.64 4.97
C PHE A 222 1.84 -12.92 5.72
N ALA A 223 2.76 -13.53 6.46
CA ALA A 223 2.45 -14.67 7.32
C ALA A 223 1.40 -14.31 8.38
N TRP A 224 1.47 -13.13 8.97
CA TRP A 224 0.44 -12.65 9.90
C TRP A 224 -0.92 -12.44 9.23
N PHE A 225 -0.96 -11.94 7.98
CA PHE A 225 -2.19 -11.84 7.22
C PHE A 225 -2.78 -13.22 6.94
N ASN A 226 -1.95 -14.18 6.54
CA ASN A 226 -2.39 -15.55 6.28
C ASN A 226 -2.95 -16.24 7.53
N GLY A 227 -2.49 -15.87 8.73
CA GLY A 227 -3.06 -16.30 10.01
C GLY A 227 -4.47 -15.77 10.30
N GLN A 228 -4.88 -14.71 9.59
CA GLN A 228 -6.25 -14.20 9.66
C GLN A 228 -7.14 -14.98 8.68
N ARG A 229 -8.16 -15.69 9.19
CA ARG A 229 -9.05 -16.53 8.36
C ARG A 229 -9.59 -15.80 7.12
N ARG A 230 -9.94 -14.51 7.24
CA ARG A 230 -10.49 -13.71 6.14
C ARG A 230 -9.45 -13.27 5.12
N LEU A 231 -8.15 -13.28 5.48
CA LEU A 231 -7.06 -12.88 4.60
C LEU A 231 -6.27 -14.07 4.02
N SER A 232 -6.56 -15.32 4.44
CA SER A 232 -5.93 -16.53 3.88
C SER A 232 -6.17 -16.69 2.38
N LYS A 233 -7.30 -16.18 1.90
CA LYS A 233 -7.65 -15.94 0.50
C LYS A 233 -8.30 -14.58 0.41
N ASP A 234 -8.52 -14.08 -0.81
CA ASP A 234 -9.33 -12.89 -1.03
C ASP A 234 -10.79 -13.27 -1.26
N PHE A 235 -11.65 -12.98 -0.28
CA PHE A 235 -13.09 -13.26 -0.32
C PHE A 235 -13.91 -12.04 -0.76
N GLU A 236 -13.26 -10.91 -1.02
CA GLU A 236 -13.92 -9.64 -1.24
C GLU A 236 -14.32 -9.45 -2.71
N LYS A 237 -15.47 -8.79 -2.95
CA LYS A 237 -15.95 -8.47 -4.29
C LYS A 237 -15.11 -7.39 -4.95
N THR A 238 -14.77 -6.35 -4.17
CA THR A 238 -14.02 -5.19 -4.64
C THR A 238 -12.60 -5.19 -4.08
N THR A 239 -11.66 -4.53 -4.75
CA THR A 239 -10.31 -4.36 -4.24
C THR A 239 -10.29 -3.43 -3.03
N ASP A 240 -11.18 -2.43 -2.96
CA ASP A 240 -11.31 -1.55 -1.78
C ASP A 240 -11.73 -2.31 -0.52
N SER A 241 -12.69 -3.25 -0.67
CA SER A 241 -13.06 -4.13 0.44
C SER A 241 -11.89 -5.02 0.87
N SER A 242 -11.08 -5.50 -0.08
CA SER A 242 -9.88 -6.27 0.21
C SER A 242 -8.84 -5.43 0.97
N GLU A 243 -8.57 -4.21 0.52
CA GLU A 243 -7.70 -3.25 1.23
C GLU A 243 -8.22 -2.96 2.63
N SER A 244 -9.53 -2.73 2.78
CA SER A 244 -10.19 -2.49 4.07
C SER A 244 -9.95 -3.62 5.06
N MET A 245 -10.06 -4.88 4.61
CA MET A 245 -9.81 -6.04 5.45
C MET A 245 -8.35 -6.14 5.90
N ILE A 246 -7.40 -5.75 5.04
CA ILE A 246 -5.98 -5.72 5.40
C ILE A 246 -5.72 -4.60 6.42
N TYR A 247 -6.31 -3.41 6.22
CA TYR A 247 -6.18 -2.31 7.18
C TYR A 247 -6.77 -2.66 8.54
N ILE A 248 -7.93 -3.32 8.60
CA ILE A 248 -8.52 -3.80 9.86
C ILE A 248 -7.56 -4.76 10.57
N ALA A 249 -6.97 -5.70 9.86
CA ALA A 249 -6.00 -6.64 10.44
C ALA A 249 -4.73 -5.92 10.94
N ALA A 250 -4.24 -4.92 10.20
CA ALA A 250 -3.09 -4.11 10.59
C ALA A 250 -3.38 -3.26 11.84
N ILE A 251 -4.57 -2.63 11.92
CA ILE A 251 -5.03 -1.88 13.10
C ILE A 251 -5.11 -2.81 14.32
N ALA A 252 -5.78 -3.96 14.19
CA ALA A 252 -5.92 -4.92 15.29
C ALA A 252 -4.55 -5.39 15.79
N ARG A 253 -3.58 -5.57 14.90
CA ARG A 253 -2.21 -5.92 15.28
C ARG A 253 -1.49 -4.78 16.00
N THR A 254 -1.60 -3.54 15.50
CA THR A 254 -1.01 -2.36 16.14
C THR A 254 -1.54 -2.24 17.58
N LEU A 255 -2.85 -2.34 17.78
CA LEU A 255 -3.48 -2.28 19.09
C LEU A 255 -2.94 -3.37 20.04
N ARG A 256 -2.85 -4.63 19.59
CA ARG A 256 -2.28 -5.73 20.40
C ARG A 256 -0.83 -5.48 20.80
N SER A 257 -0.05 -4.76 19.99
CA SER A 257 1.33 -4.46 20.34
C SER A 257 1.48 -3.43 21.46
N LEU A 258 0.39 -2.76 21.85
CA LEU A 258 0.33 -1.76 22.93
C LEU A 258 0.00 -2.41 24.27
N ASP A 259 -0.80 -3.49 24.28
CA ASP A 259 -1.25 -4.15 25.49
C ASP A 259 -0.16 -5.00 26.18
N PHE A 260 0.99 -5.18 25.54
CA PHE A 260 2.09 -6.05 26.02
C PHE A 260 3.38 -5.30 26.41
N ASN A 261 3.29 -3.99 26.69
CA ASN A 261 4.45 -3.22 27.17
C ASN A 261 4.21 -2.63 28.56
#